data_e0250a70fb5697d56c6e8fde8f64328c
#
_entry.id   e0250a70fb5697d56c6e8fde8f64328c
#
_cell.length_a   1.000
_cell.length_b   1.000
_cell.length_c   1.000
_cell.angle_alpha   90.00
_cell.angle_beta   90.00
_cell.angle_gamma   90.00
#
_symmetry.space_group_name_H-M   'P 1'
#
loop_
_entity.id
_entity.type
_entity.pdbx_description
1 polymer ?
#
loop_
_entity_poly.entity_id
_entity_poly.type
_entity_poly.pdbx_seq_one_letter_code
_entity_poly.pdbx_strand_id
1 'polypeptide(L)'
;MKKLTFIAGICIIATGILASCGGKATDKEENNNEQEAVETKEVSNTNAKGHELKIAYDLLDTLQNQYQFFKDVNDELEKKAKAAESQVKQAENKVVQLQNQIQKKVQSNQYTTEEQYTADQRALQQLYEKGQQLQNRLTLEIQTETGKRLQEVSDTIKNFMDNYAKKKGYDFVFSKTAGIDHLIYAAPSYDITNEVVAALNKRYKKKAGK
;
A
#
# COMPACT_ATOMS: atom_id res chain seq x y z
N MET A 1 39.93 -12.45 2.86
CA MET A 1 38.63 -13.09 2.49
C MET A 1 37.54 -12.38 3.28
N LYS A 2 36.96 -11.30 2.71
CA LYS A 2 35.86 -10.53 3.34
C LYS A 2 34.56 -11.06 2.76
N LYS A 3 33.74 -11.67 3.60
CA LYS A 3 32.39 -12.14 3.25
C LYS A 3 31.51 -10.92 3.02
N LEU A 4 31.13 -10.66 1.78
CA LEU A 4 30.13 -9.65 1.44
C LEU A 4 28.75 -10.27 1.68
N THR A 5 28.17 -9.95 2.81
CA THR A 5 26.79 -10.32 3.16
C THR A 5 25.87 -9.26 2.54
N PHE A 6 25.23 -9.60 1.41
CA PHE A 6 24.15 -8.77 0.86
C PHE A 6 22.88 -9.04 1.67
N ILE A 7 22.53 -8.09 2.52
CA ILE A 7 21.25 -8.08 3.23
C ILE A 7 20.26 -7.36 2.31
N ALA A 8 19.34 -8.13 1.73
CA ALA A 8 18.17 -7.59 1.04
C ALA A 8 17.20 -7.05 2.10
N GLY A 9 17.36 -5.77 2.45
CA GLY A 9 16.45 -5.05 3.33
C GLY A 9 15.53 -4.15 2.51
N ILE A 10 14.31 -4.57 2.29
CA ILE A 10 13.24 -3.66 1.87
C ILE A 10 12.83 -2.90 3.12
N CYS A 11 13.52 -1.78 3.42
CA CYS A 11 13.10 -0.83 4.44
C CYS A 11 12.11 0.16 3.84
N ILE A 12 10.86 0.03 4.22
CA ILE A 12 9.87 1.11 4.10
C ILE A 12 10.25 2.17 5.12
N ILE A 13 10.90 3.24 4.69
CA ILE A 13 11.21 4.39 5.55
C ILE A 13 10.05 5.38 5.41
N ALA A 14 9.16 5.36 6.39
CA ALA A 14 8.28 6.49 6.67
C ALA A 14 9.05 7.51 7.50
N THR A 15 9.61 8.54 6.88
CA THR A 15 10.25 9.66 7.57
C THR A 15 9.20 10.70 7.93
N GLY A 16 8.78 10.71 9.19
CA GLY A 16 8.07 11.81 9.81
C GLY A 16 9.02 12.99 10.05
N ILE A 17 8.71 14.15 9.49
CA ILE A 17 9.39 15.41 9.77
C ILE A 17 8.68 16.06 10.97
N LEU A 18 9.33 15.99 12.13
CA LEU A 18 8.99 16.83 13.29
C LEU A 18 9.78 18.15 13.21
N ALA A 19 9.11 19.22 12.84
CA ALA A 19 9.64 20.57 13.02
C ALA A 19 9.43 20.99 14.48
N SER A 20 10.52 21.00 15.24
CA SER A 20 10.64 21.61 16.56
C SER A 20 10.78 23.12 16.41
N CYS A 21 9.89 23.88 17.04
CA CYS A 21 10.13 25.30 17.30
C CYS A 21 10.05 25.51 18.81
N GLY A 22 11.19 25.80 19.39
CA GLY A 22 11.34 26.10 20.81
C GLY A 22 10.90 27.54 21.12
N GLY A 23 10.32 27.72 22.29
CA GLY A 23 9.96 29.01 22.87
C GLY A 23 9.83 28.91 24.40
N LYS A 24 10.61 29.64 25.07
CA LYS A 24 11.10 29.81 26.41
C LYS A 24 10.00 29.89 27.49
N ALA A 25 10.30 29.27 28.62
CA ALA A 25 9.57 29.33 29.89
C ALA A 25 9.52 30.73 30.52
N THR A 26 8.40 31.02 31.18
CA THR A 26 8.35 31.83 32.40
C THR A 26 7.17 31.41 33.25
N ASP A 27 7.48 31.05 34.48
CA ASP A 27 6.56 30.73 35.57
C ASP A 27 5.65 31.90 35.92
N LYS A 28 4.37 31.60 36.19
CA LYS A 28 3.64 32.18 37.33
C LYS A 28 2.38 31.36 37.59
N GLU A 29 2.33 30.80 38.80
CA GLU A 29 1.11 30.29 39.42
C GLU A 29 0.09 31.42 39.57
N GLU A 30 -1.14 31.17 39.19
CA GLU A 30 -2.29 31.73 39.89
C GLU A 30 -3.51 30.83 39.69
N ASN A 31 -3.99 30.33 40.81
CA ASN A 31 -5.13 29.47 41.04
C ASN A 31 -6.39 30.32 40.83
N ASN A 32 -7.21 29.96 39.84
CA ASN A 32 -8.62 30.40 39.83
C ASN A 32 -9.51 29.32 39.27
N ASN A 33 -10.28 28.79 40.21
CA ASN A 33 -11.31 27.77 40.00
C ASN A 33 -12.57 28.51 39.47
N GLU A 34 -12.73 28.57 38.14
CA GLU A 34 -13.98 28.96 37.50
C GLU A 34 -14.52 27.75 36.72
N GLN A 35 -15.53 27.10 37.29
CA GLN A 35 -16.42 26.19 36.60
C GLN A 35 -17.18 26.98 35.52
N GLU A 36 -16.64 27.05 34.31
CA GLU A 36 -17.45 27.42 33.14
C GLU A 36 -18.43 26.27 32.86
N ALA A 37 -19.68 26.54 33.17
CA ALA A 37 -20.81 25.73 32.70
C ALA A 37 -20.79 25.78 31.15
N VAL A 38 -20.38 24.66 30.54
CA VAL A 38 -20.55 24.45 29.11
C VAL A 38 -22.03 24.39 28.84
N GLU A 39 -22.62 25.50 28.38
CA GLU A 39 -23.91 25.51 27.78
C GLU A 39 -23.89 24.57 26.57
N THR A 40 -24.42 23.37 26.73
CA THR A 40 -24.73 22.48 25.63
C THR A 40 -25.83 23.13 24.81
N LYS A 41 -25.45 23.91 23.80
CA LYS A 41 -26.36 24.23 22.72
C LYS A 41 -26.76 22.93 22.06
N GLU A 42 -28.00 22.51 22.29
CA GLU A 42 -28.64 21.47 21.48
C GLU A 42 -28.57 21.93 20.01
N VAL A 43 -27.67 21.31 19.24
CA VAL A 43 -27.64 21.47 17.80
C VAL A 43 -28.90 20.74 17.31
N SER A 44 -29.97 21.47 17.10
CA SER A 44 -31.17 20.99 16.41
C SER A 44 -30.75 20.53 14.99
N ASN A 45 -30.67 19.23 14.77
CA ASN A 45 -30.34 18.61 13.49
C ASN A 45 -31.52 18.61 12.49
N THR A 46 -32.42 19.52 12.62
CA THR A 46 -33.50 19.68 11.64
C THR A 46 -33.06 20.64 10.54
N ASN A 47 -32.92 20.14 9.31
CA ASN A 47 -32.89 20.96 8.13
C ASN A 47 -34.14 21.86 8.13
N ALA A 48 -34.06 23.08 7.60
CA ALA A 48 -35.13 24.06 7.51
C ALA A 48 -36.43 23.58 6.80
N LYS A 49 -36.46 22.31 6.36
CA LYS A 49 -37.61 21.61 5.75
C LYS A 49 -38.06 20.34 6.50
N GLY A 50 -37.59 20.11 7.73
CA GLY A 50 -37.99 18.92 8.52
C GLY A 50 -37.49 17.56 7.97
N HIS A 51 -36.47 17.54 7.12
CA HIS A 51 -35.88 16.29 6.64
C HIS A 51 -35.02 15.66 7.76
N GLU A 52 -35.39 14.45 8.17
CA GLU A 52 -34.60 13.66 9.10
C GLU A 52 -33.33 13.13 8.38
N LEU A 53 -32.14 13.49 8.91
CA LEU A 53 -30.88 13.10 8.33
C LEU A 53 -30.67 11.57 8.45
N LYS A 54 -30.46 10.92 7.32
CA LYS A 54 -30.15 9.49 7.23
C LYS A 54 -28.65 9.28 7.07
N ILE A 55 -28.01 8.83 8.14
CA ILE A 55 -26.56 8.65 8.23
C ILE A 55 -26.24 7.16 8.32
N ALA A 56 -25.11 6.75 7.71
CA ALA A 56 -24.57 5.42 7.83
C ALA A 56 -23.03 5.45 7.88
N TYR A 57 -22.42 4.33 8.24
CA TYR A 57 -20.98 4.14 8.09
C TYR A 57 -20.65 2.73 7.62
N ASP A 58 -19.45 2.60 7.04
CA ASP A 58 -18.83 1.31 6.73
C ASP A 58 -17.46 1.19 7.40
N LEU A 59 -17.02 -0.06 7.61
CA LEU A 59 -15.68 -0.41 8.06
C LEU A 59 -14.84 -0.71 6.81
N LEU A 60 -14.04 0.27 6.36
CA LEU A 60 -13.30 0.17 5.10
C LEU A 60 -12.37 -1.04 5.05
N ASP A 61 -11.67 -1.34 6.16
CA ASP A 61 -10.78 -2.51 6.25
C ASP A 61 -11.56 -3.83 6.07
N THR A 62 -12.72 -3.94 6.73
CA THR A 62 -13.61 -5.10 6.59
C THR A 62 -14.15 -5.21 5.18
N LEU A 63 -14.56 -4.08 4.61
CA LEU A 63 -15.08 -4.00 3.24
C LEU A 63 -14.02 -4.48 2.24
N GLN A 64 -12.79 -3.95 2.32
CA GLN A 64 -11.69 -4.35 1.45
C GLN A 64 -11.36 -5.84 1.63
N ASN A 65 -11.23 -6.31 2.87
CA ASN A 65 -10.89 -7.71 3.14
C ASN A 65 -11.96 -8.73 2.69
N GLN A 66 -13.22 -8.31 2.54
CA GLN A 66 -14.31 -9.18 2.11
C GLN A 66 -14.74 -8.96 0.65
N TYR A 67 -14.28 -7.88 0.01
CA TYR A 67 -14.59 -7.60 -1.38
C TYR A 67 -13.78 -8.49 -2.33
N GLN A 68 -14.46 -9.32 -3.12
CA GLN A 68 -13.79 -10.32 -3.98
C GLN A 68 -12.86 -9.68 -5.02
N PHE A 69 -13.24 -8.54 -5.60
CA PHE A 69 -12.37 -7.84 -6.55
C PHE A 69 -11.04 -7.40 -5.91
N PHE A 70 -11.07 -6.91 -4.66
CA PHE A 70 -9.84 -6.56 -3.94
C PHE A 70 -8.96 -7.79 -3.69
N LYS A 71 -9.56 -8.91 -3.31
CA LYS A 71 -8.81 -10.18 -3.15
C LYS A 71 -8.16 -10.63 -4.46
N ASP A 72 -8.94 -10.63 -5.55
CA ASP A 72 -8.44 -11.04 -6.86
C ASP A 72 -7.29 -10.13 -7.34
N VAL A 73 -7.38 -8.82 -7.06
CA VAL A 73 -6.30 -7.84 -7.34
C VAL A 73 -5.05 -8.14 -6.50
N ASN A 74 -5.20 -8.40 -5.20
CA ASN A 74 -4.06 -8.74 -4.35
C ASN A 74 -3.38 -10.04 -4.79
N ASP A 75 -4.15 -11.08 -5.13
CA ASP A 75 -3.62 -12.34 -5.63
C ASP A 75 -2.85 -12.14 -6.96
N GLU A 76 -3.36 -11.28 -7.84
CA GLU A 76 -2.69 -10.93 -9.11
C GLU A 76 -1.36 -10.20 -8.84
N LEU A 77 -1.37 -9.21 -7.97
CA LEU A 77 -0.17 -8.45 -7.60
C LEU A 77 0.88 -9.33 -6.91
N GLU A 78 0.46 -10.23 -6.02
CA GLU A 78 1.35 -11.20 -5.38
C GLU A 78 2.02 -12.14 -6.40
N LYS A 79 1.25 -12.66 -7.38
CA LYS A 79 1.79 -13.49 -8.46
C LYS A 79 2.81 -12.73 -9.30
N LYS A 80 2.53 -11.48 -9.65
CA LYS A 80 3.46 -10.61 -10.40
C LYS A 80 4.74 -10.34 -9.60
N ALA A 81 4.62 -10.03 -8.30
CA ALA A 81 5.77 -9.81 -7.42
C ALA A 81 6.66 -11.07 -7.33
N LYS A 82 6.07 -12.25 -7.13
CA LYS A 82 6.81 -13.52 -7.11
C LYS A 82 7.49 -13.82 -8.46
N ALA A 83 6.83 -13.51 -9.57
CA ALA A 83 7.42 -13.69 -10.89
C ALA A 83 8.61 -12.73 -11.12
N ALA A 84 8.52 -11.49 -10.67
CA ALA A 84 9.61 -10.51 -10.73
C ALA A 84 10.80 -10.95 -9.87
N GLU A 85 10.56 -11.38 -8.63
CA GLU A 85 11.58 -11.92 -7.73
C GLU A 85 12.31 -13.12 -8.37
N SER A 86 11.56 -14.02 -8.99
CA SER A 86 12.15 -15.17 -9.70
C SER A 86 13.06 -14.74 -10.86
N GLN A 87 12.69 -13.72 -11.62
CA GLN A 87 13.53 -13.19 -12.71
C GLN A 87 14.82 -12.56 -12.17
N VAL A 88 14.74 -11.77 -11.09
CA VAL A 88 15.92 -11.19 -10.45
C VAL A 88 16.86 -12.30 -9.96
N LYS A 89 16.34 -13.29 -9.25
CA LYS A 89 17.11 -14.43 -8.77
C LYS A 89 17.78 -15.21 -9.90
N GLN A 90 17.11 -15.38 -11.03
CA GLN A 90 17.72 -16.02 -12.22
C GLN A 90 18.87 -15.17 -12.79
N ALA A 91 18.74 -13.83 -12.82
CA ALA A 91 19.82 -12.94 -13.25
C ALA A 91 21.01 -13.00 -12.29
N GLU A 92 20.79 -12.99 -10.98
CA GLU A 92 21.83 -13.16 -9.97
C GLU A 92 22.56 -14.52 -10.11
N ASN A 93 21.81 -15.60 -10.30
CA ASN A 93 22.39 -16.92 -10.51
C ASN A 93 23.31 -16.98 -11.75
N LYS A 94 22.95 -16.28 -12.84
CA LYS A 94 23.82 -16.20 -14.03
C LYS A 94 25.12 -15.46 -13.73
N VAL A 95 25.08 -14.39 -12.93
CA VAL A 95 26.27 -13.66 -12.47
C VAL A 95 27.18 -14.59 -11.67
N VAL A 96 26.62 -15.30 -10.68
CA VAL A 96 27.36 -16.24 -9.85
C VAL A 96 27.97 -17.39 -10.69
N GLN A 97 27.21 -17.92 -11.65
CA GLN A 97 27.70 -18.97 -12.54
C GLN A 97 28.90 -18.52 -13.38
N LEU A 98 28.79 -17.33 -14.00
CA LEU A 98 29.89 -16.78 -14.79
C LEU A 98 31.11 -16.46 -13.92
N GLN A 99 30.91 -15.89 -12.73
CA GLN A 99 31.99 -15.65 -11.77
C GLN A 99 32.73 -16.95 -11.39
N ASN A 100 31.98 -18.02 -11.10
CA ASN A 100 32.55 -19.32 -10.79
C ASN A 100 33.29 -19.93 -12.00
N GLN A 101 32.80 -19.74 -13.23
CA GLN A 101 33.48 -20.18 -14.46
C GLN A 101 34.80 -19.45 -14.65
N ILE A 102 34.82 -18.12 -14.49
CA ILE A 102 36.06 -17.32 -14.57
C ILE A 102 37.07 -17.81 -13.52
N GLN A 103 36.64 -18.01 -12.28
CA GLN A 103 37.50 -18.47 -11.20
C GLN A 103 38.12 -19.86 -11.53
N LYS A 104 37.34 -20.80 -12.07
CA LYS A 104 37.81 -22.10 -12.50
C LYS A 104 38.84 -21.98 -13.62
N LYS A 105 38.60 -21.15 -14.64
CA LYS A 105 39.54 -20.91 -15.74
C LYS A 105 40.86 -20.34 -15.23
N VAL A 106 40.85 -19.42 -14.26
CA VAL A 106 42.04 -18.88 -13.61
C VAL A 106 42.82 -19.97 -12.88
N GLN A 107 42.13 -20.77 -12.04
CA GLN A 107 42.77 -21.83 -11.24
C GLN A 107 43.38 -22.93 -12.10
N SER A 108 42.81 -23.22 -13.27
CA SER A 108 43.26 -24.25 -14.18
C SER A 108 44.18 -23.74 -15.31
N ASN A 109 44.63 -22.47 -15.23
CA ASN A 109 45.47 -21.81 -16.22
C ASN A 109 44.92 -21.91 -17.67
N GLN A 110 43.59 -21.83 -17.82
CA GLN A 110 42.92 -21.94 -19.13
C GLN A 110 42.97 -20.68 -19.99
N TYR A 111 43.31 -19.55 -19.40
CA TYR A 111 43.53 -18.32 -20.19
C TYR A 111 44.88 -18.36 -20.85
N THR A 112 44.86 -18.36 -22.18
CA THR A 112 46.10 -18.36 -23.00
C THR A 112 46.53 -16.94 -23.38
N THR A 113 45.62 -15.98 -23.34
CA THR A 113 45.89 -14.56 -23.60
C THR A 113 45.16 -13.67 -22.59
N GLU A 114 45.69 -12.45 -22.40
CA GLU A 114 45.07 -11.43 -21.53
C GLU A 114 43.72 -10.94 -22.08
N GLU A 115 43.55 -10.92 -23.41
CA GLU A 115 42.32 -10.55 -24.06
C GLU A 115 41.16 -11.48 -23.68
N GLN A 116 41.42 -12.78 -23.58
CA GLN A 116 40.39 -13.77 -23.15
C GLN A 116 39.90 -13.50 -21.72
N TYR A 117 40.83 -13.24 -20.81
CA TYR A 117 40.48 -12.91 -19.42
C TYR A 117 39.70 -11.60 -19.35
N THR A 118 40.18 -10.57 -20.07
CA THR A 118 39.52 -9.26 -20.10
C THR A 118 38.12 -9.33 -20.73
N ALA A 119 37.92 -10.16 -21.74
CA ALA A 119 36.62 -10.38 -22.37
C ALA A 119 35.62 -11.01 -21.35
N ASP A 120 36.03 -12.03 -20.60
CA ASP A 120 35.19 -12.64 -19.57
C ASP A 120 34.87 -11.66 -18.42
N GLN A 121 35.84 -10.82 -18.00
CA GLN A 121 35.62 -9.78 -17.01
C GLN A 121 34.58 -8.72 -17.50
N ARG A 122 34.68 -8.29 -18.78
CA ARG A 122 33.70 -7.39 -19.38
C ARG A 122 32.30 -8.03 -19.46
N ALA A 123 32.22 -9.31 -19.82
CA ALA A 123 30.98 -10.05 -19.86
C ALA A 123 30.33 -10.14 -18.46
N LEU A 124 31.14 -10.39 -17.43
CA LEU A 124 30.66 -10.39 -16.03
C LEU A 124 30.13 -9.02 -15.63
N GLN A 125 30.85 -7.95 -15.91
CA GLN A 125 30.43 -6.58 -15.63
C GLN A 125 29.11 -6.24 -16.33
N GLN A 126 28.99 -6.55 -17.62
CA GLN A 126 27.76 -6.32 -18.37
C GLN A 126 26.57 -7.13 -17.83
N LEU A 127 26.82 -8.35 -17.39
CA LEU A 127 25.77 -9.20 -16.83
C LEU A 127 25.29 -8.66 -15.47
N TYR A 128 26.20 -8.14 -14.65
CA TYR A 128 25.87 -7.47 -13.41
C TYR A 128 25.04 -6.21 -13.64
N GLU A 129 25.46 -5.35 -14.56
CA GLU A 129 24.73 -4.12 -14.92
C GLU A 129 23.32 -4.43 -15.44
N LYS A 130 23.18 -5.44 -16.30
CA LYS A 130 21.85 -5.91 -16.79
C LYS A 130 20.99 -6.43 -15.65
N GLY A 131 21.57 -7.13 -14.67
CA GLY A 131 20.86 -7.59 -13.48
C GLY A 131 20.30 -6.42 -12.65
N GLN A 132 21.13 -5.41 -12.43
CA GLN A 132 20.72 -4.18 -11.73
C GLN A 132 19.59 -3.43 -12.48
N GLN A 133 19.74 -3.26 -13.78
CA GLN A 133 18.72 -2.63 -14.63
C GLN A 133 17.40 -3.40 -14.61
N LEU A 134 17.47 -4.74 -14.66
CA LEU A 134 16.29 -5.60 -14.56
C LEU A 134 15.59 -5.41 -13.21
N GLN A 135 16.33 -5.44 -12.11
CA GLN A 135 15.77 -5.24 -10.76
C GLN A 135 15.08 -3.89 -10.63
N ASN A 136 15.74 -2.79 -11.05
CA ASN A 136 15.18 -1.46 -10.99
C ASN A 136 13.89 -1.33 -11.83
N ARG A 137 13.90 -1.88 -13.04
CA ARG A 137 12.74 -1.89 -13.92
C ARG A 137 11.57 -2.64 -13.31
N LEU A 138 11.79 -3.86 -12.81
CA LEU A 138 10.75 -4.69 -12.21
C LEU A 138 10.18 -4.06 -10.93
N THR A 139 11.03 -3.44 -10.11
CA THR A 139 10.57 -2.70 -8.92
C THR A 139 9.63 -1.57 -9.30
N LEU A 140 10.00 -0.75 -10.28
CA LEU A 140 9.17 0.35 -10.75
C LEU A 140 7.85 -0.14 -11.37
N GLU A 141 7.92 -1.22 -12.16
CA GLU A 141 6.75 -1.85 -12.78
C GLU A 141 5.75 -2.35 -11.72
N ILE A 142 6.23 -3.07 -10.70
CA ILE A 142 5.37 -3.56 -9.61
C ILE A 142 4.77 -2.40 -8.80
N GLN A 143 5.56 -1.38 -8.47
CA GLN A 143 5.05 -0.20 -7.75
C GLN A 143 3.96 0.53 -8.54
N THR A 144 4.20 0.75 -9.82
CA THR A 144 3.25 1.44 -10.73
C THR A 144 1.96 0.64 -10.87
N GLU A 145 2.08 -0.67 -11.10
CA GLU A 145 0.92 -1.55 -11.25
C GLU A 145 0.13 -1.64 -9.95
N THR A 146 0.81 -1.77 -8.80
CA THR A 146 0.17 -1.78 -7.48
C THR A 146 -0.65 -0.51 -7.26
N GLY A 147 -0.06 0.67 -7.48
CA GLY A 147 -0.76 1.94 -7.35
C GLY A 147 -1.99 2.02 -8.26
N LYS A 148 -1.83 1.65 -9.53
CA LYS A 148 -2.93 1.64 -10.51
C LYS A 148 -4.07 0.70 -10.10
N ARG A 149 -3.77 -0.53 -9.70
CA ARG A 149 -4.76 -1.54 -9.36
C ARG A 149 -5.51 -1.20 -8.06
N LEU A 150 -4.81 -0.69 -7.05
CA LEU A 150 -5.44 -0.22 -5.81
C LEU A 150 -6.33 1.00 -6.05
N GLN A 151 -5.91 1.92 -6.93
CA GLN A 151 -6.75 3.05 -7.33
C GLN A 151 -8.03 2.57 -8.03
N GLU A 152 -7.93 1.58 -8.93
CA GLU A 152 -9.10 0.99 -9.63
C GLU A 152 -10.11 0.40 -8.62
N VAL A 153 -9.62 -0.30 -7.59
CA VAL A 153 -10.47 -0.82 -6.50
C VAL A 153 -11.15 0.32 -5.76
N SER A 154 -10.39 1.33 -5.35
CA SER A 154 -10.89 2.51 -4.63
C SER A 154 -11.97 3.23 -5.42
N ASP A 155 -11.71 3.50 -6.69
CA ASP A 155 -12.67 4.17 -7.59
C ASP A 155 -13.95 3.32 -7.78
N THR A 156 -13.79 2.00 -7.86
CA THR A 156 -14.93 1.09 -7.98
C THR A 156 -15.80 1.12 -6.73
N ILE A 157 -15.20 1.10 -5.54
CA ILE A 157 -15.91 1.23 -4.26
C ILE A 157 -16.60 2.59 -4.17
N LYS A 158 -15.89 3.67 -4.43
CA LYS A 158 -16.42 5.03 -4.37
C LYS A 158 -17.63 5.22 -5.31
N ASN A 159 -17.48 4.84 -6.58
CA ASN A 159 -18.55 4.93 -7.55
C ASN A 159 -19.76 4.05 -7.19
N PHE A 160 -19.51 2.90 -6.54
CA PHE A 160 -20.60 2.08 -6.03
C PHE A 160 -21.31 2.78 -4.88
N MET A 161 -20.57 3.30 -3.89
CA MET A 161 -21.10 3.96 -2.70
C MET A 161 -21.94 5.20 -3.06
N ASP A 162 -21.47 6.02 -4.00
CA ASP A 162 -22.23 7.19 -4.48
C ASP A 162 -23.64 6.80 -5.01
N ASN A 163 -23.69 5.73 -5.81
CA ASN A 163 -24.95 5.23 -6.35
C ASN A 163 -25.81 4.53 -5.29
N TYR A 164 -25.18 3.79 -4.39
CA TYR A 164 -25.84 3.07 -3.32
C TYR A 164 -26.48 4.03 -2.31
N ALA A 165 -25.72 5.02 -1.86
CA ALA A 165 -26.19 6.04 -0.92
C ALA A 165 -27.41 6.80 -1.49
N LYS A 166 -27.33 7.26 -2.73
CA LYS A 166 -28.45 7.93 -3.42
C LYS A 166 -29.68 7.04 -3.49
N LYS A 167 -29.51 5.76 -3.87
CA LYS A 167 -30.62 4.81 -3.99
C LYS A 167 -31.27 4.49 -2.65
N LYS A 168 -30.51 4.46 -1.57
CA LYS A 168 -30.98 4.17 -0.20
C LYS A 168 -31.45 5.43 0.53
N GLY A 169 -31.22 6.61 -0.02
CA GLY A 169 -31.59 7.89 0.56
C GLY A 169 -30.73 8.26 1.76
N TYR A 170 -29.44 7.86 1.77
CA TYR A 170 -28.49 8.36 2.76
C TYR A 170 -28.04 9.77 2.41
N ASP A 171 -28.01 10.65 3.40
CA ASP A 171 -27.46 12.00 3.30
C ASP A 171 -25.94 11.97 3.48
N PHE A 172 -25.43 11.10 4.38
CA PHE A 172 -24.01 10.90 4.64
C PHE A 172 -23.69 9.42 4.83
N VAL A 173 -22.56 9.01 4.25
CA VAL A 173 -21.92 7.72 4.53
C VAL A 173 -20.47 7.99 4.89
N PHE A 174 -20.06 7.55 6.06
CA PHE A 174 -18.67 7.67 6.55
C PHE A 174 -17.96 6.35 6.44
N SER A 175 -16.71 6.37 5.97
CA SER A 175 -15.85 5.19 6.02
C SER A 175 -14.94 5.27 7.24
N LYS A 176 -14.98 4.25 8.09
CA LYS A 176 -14.14 4.10 9.26
C LYS A 176 -12.97 3.18 8.94
N THR A 177 -11.74 3.64 9.21
CA THR A 177 -10.48 2.89 8.97
C THR A 177 -9.75 2.75 10.30
N ALA A 178 -9.23 1.57 10.63
CA ALA A 178 -8.45 1.38 11.84
C ALA A 178 -7.21 2.28 11.87
N GLY A 179 -7.04 3.03 12.95
CA GLY A 179 -5.88 3.91 13.18
C GLY A 179 -5.99 5.30 12.54
N ILE A 180 -7.02 5.60 11.74
CA ILE A 180 -7.27 6.94 11.16
C ILE A 180 -8.77 7.24 11.33
N ASP A 181 -9.20 7.38 12.58
CA ASP A 181 -10.62 7.53 12.89
C ASP A 181 -11.05 9.00 12.86
N HIS A 182 -11.64 9.43 11.75
CA HIS A 182 -12.43 10.66 11.71
C HIS A 182 -13.81 10.46 12.37
N LEU A 183 -14.25 9.21 12.52
CA LEU A 183 -15.49 8.82 13.18
C LEU A 183 -15.13 8.04 14.45
N ILE A 184 -15.10 8.73 15.60
CA ILE A 184 -14.68 8.15 16.89
C ILE A 184 -15.70 7.11 17.37
N TYR A 185 -16.99 7.43 17.28
CA TYR A 185 -18.10 6.58 17.72
C TYR A 185 -19.26 6.64 16.74
N ALA A 186 -19.84 5.48 16.46
CA ALA A 186 -21.15 5.35 15.82
C ALA A 186 -21.84 4.10 16.40
N ALA A 187 -23.16 4.18 16.57
CA ALA A 187 -23.93 3.03 17.02
C ALA A 187 -23.93 1.92 15.93
N PRO A 188 -23.88 0.64 16.32
CA PRO A 188 -23.84 -0.48 15.36
C PRO A 188 -25.03 -0.53 14.39
N SER A 189 -26.15 0.07 14.74
CA SER A 189 -27.35 0.18 13.90
C SER A 189 -27.12 1.00 12.63
N TYR A 190 -26.08 1.82 12.57
CA TYR A 190 -25.69 2.60 11.39
C TYR A 190 -24.63 1.92 10.50
N ASP A 191 -24.15 0.72 10.91
CA ASP A 191 -23.17 -0.06 10.16
C ASP A 191 -23.83 -0.74 8.95
N ILE A 192 -23.41 -0.35 7.76
CA ILE A 192 -23.87 -0.94 6.48
C ILE A 192 -22.81 -1.81 5.81
N THR A 193 -21.70 -2.09 6.46
CA THR A 193 -20.54 -2.80 5.88
C THR A 193 -20.94 -4.09 5.19
N ASN A 194 -21.63 -4.97 5.89
CA ASN A 194 -22.01 -6.28 5.35
C ASN A 194 -22.97 -6.18 4.16
N GLU A 195 -23.91 -5.23 4.19
CA GLU A 195 -24.85 -4.99 3.08
C GLU A 195 -24.10 -4.48 1.84
N VAL A 196 -23.17 -3.54 2.03
CA VAL A 196 -22.32 -3.00 0.98
C VAL A 196 -21.42 -4.07 0.36
N VAL A 197 -20.74 -4.87 1.19
CA VAL A 197 -19.91 -6.00 0.75
C VAL A 197 -20.72 -6.99 -0.10
N ALA A 198 -21.88 -7.40 0.39
CA ALA A 198 -22.74 -8.33 -0.35
C ALA A 198 -23.16 -7.77 -1.73
N ALA A 199 -23.50 -6.49 -1.77
CA ALA A 199 -23.93 -5.83 -3.02
C ALA A 199 -22.76 -5.61 -4.00
N LEU A 200 -21.56 -5.23 -3.51
CA LEU A 200 -20.33 -5.14 -4.30
C LEU A 200 -19.97 -6.49 -4.91
N ASN A 201 -19.95 -7.54 -4.10
CA ASN A 201 -19.63 -8.90 -4.57
C ASN A 201 -20.65 -9.42 -5.60
N LYS A 202 -21.93 -9.15 -5.39
CA LYS A 202 -22.99 -9.49 -6.38
C LYS A 202 -22.75 -8.76 -7.71
N ARG A 203 -22.39 -7.47 -7.66
CA ARG A 203 -22.09 -6.69 -8.88
C ARG A 203 -20.84 -7.19 -9.58
N TYR A 204 -19.81 -7.52 -8.82
CA TYR A 204 -18.54 -8.05 -9.35
C TYR A 204 -18.76 -9.39 -10.08
N LYS A 205 -19.45 -10.35 -9.45
CA LYS A 205 -19.78 -11.65 -10.09
C LYS A 205 -20.53 -11.45 -11.39
N LYS A 206 -21.55 -10.58 -11.42
CA LYS A 206 -22.32 -10.29 -12.63
C LYS A 206 -21.46 -9.70 -13.75
N LYS A 207 -20.48 -8.83 -13.42
CA LYS A 207 -19.56 -8.21 -14.40
C LYS A 207 -18.50 -9.19 -14.91
N ALA A 208 -18.06 -10.12 -14.05
CA ALA A 208 -17.06 -11.14 -14.39
C ALA A 208 -17.64 -12.37 -15.13
N GLY A 209 -18.96 -12.41 -15.39
CA GLY A 209 -19.62 -13.55 -16.04
C GLY A 209 -19.65 -14.82 -15.19
N LYS A 210 -19.49 -14.68 -13.88
CA LYS A 210 -19.48 -15.77 -12.89
C LYS A 210 -20.79 -15.84 -12.11
#